data_cf4a32c88e9137452c365421eb468d68
#
_entry.id   cf4a32c88e9137452c365421eb468d68
#
_cell.length_a   1.000
_cell.length_b   1.000
_cell.length_c   1.000
_cell.angle_alpha   90.00
_cell.angle_beta   90.00
_cell.angle_gamma   90.00
#
_symmetry.space_group_name_H-M   'P 1'
#
loop_
_entity.id
_entity.type
_entity.pdbx_description
1 polymer ?
#
loop_
_entity_poly.entity_id
_entity_poly.type
_entity_poly.pdbx_seq_one_letter_code
_entity_poly.pdbx_strand_id
1 'polypeptide(L)'
;MISPMCMPRLMLMIGLICQALYPSLAVANAGELIEKAVQLIEDDRYSLASSYLAPALIDPRLPSGQRSRAYYLRGFSFAAQNLPVSALRDFNRALEFNPANPAVLFALARLYWDGRGADQDEALALSLFAQADELGHSDAALFLALGHLHGRGAPQNIALGESLLTSLADAGDASAMEHLAGHIRAQQTQPKRAAAWYRKAFAAGNSNALVALAYMHLRGELQGQDALATANRLLQEAALAGSSAAMTRLAHHYMSGTGLPLDYAKALSWFLRASALGDANADVGLGYLVDAELVDDSELQPAEYWYRRAAMANSVEGQLRWARWLLANGEIRQATTWFAAAANQNHAQGHNDLAWLLATQRNAALRNGSRALSHARLAVQAEASVGHLDTLAAALAETGQFEQAVATQQRAIEAVASDNPRLETELQQRLDHYRRQQPWRE
;
A
#
# COMPACT_ATOMS: atom_id res chain seq x y z
N MET A 1 -17.09 45.68 1.18
CA MET A 1 -18.19 45.77 0.17
C MET A 1 -17.55 45.52 -1.20
N ILE A 2 -17.61 44.32 -1.69
CA ILE A 2 -17.10 43.96 -3.02
C ILE A 2 -18.30 44.05 -3.99
N SER A 3 -18.15 44.88 -5.02
CA SER A 3 -19.17 45.22 -5.99
C SER A 3 -19.70 43.99 -6.74
N PRO A 4 -21.01 43.82 -6.96
CA PRO A 4 -21.58 42.67 -7.66
C PRO A 4 -21.29 42.60 -9.18
N MET A 5 -20.45 43.47 -9.72
CA MET A 5 -20.12 43.52 -11.15
C MET A 5 -18.94 42.64 -11.59
N CYS A 6 -18.24 41.94 -10.67
CA CYS A 6 -17.07 41.10 -11.03
C CYS A 6 -17.38 39.63 -11.34
N MET A 7 -18.52 39.09 -10.94
CA MET A 7 -18.84 37.67 -11.16
C MET A 7 -19.06 37.25 -12.62
N PRO A 8 -19.75 38.02 -13.49
CA PRO A 8 -19.94 37.58 -14.87
C PRO A 8 -18.66 37.59 -15.72
N ARG A 9 -17.70 38.46 -15.40
CA ARG A 9 -16.41 38.50 -16.11
C ARG A 9 -15.47 37.38 -15.79
N LEU A 10 -15.50 36.85 -14.56
CA LEU A 10 -14.65 35.71 -14.16
C LEU A 10 -15.14 34.39 -14.80
N MET A 11 -16.45 34.16 -14.90
CA MET A 11 -17.01 33.00 -15.62
C MET A 11 -16.74 33.07 -17.12
N LEU A 12 -16.79 34.26 -17.73
CA LEU A 12 -16.45 34.41 -19.14
C LEU A 12 -14.94 34.20 -19.41
N MET A 13 -14.07 34.61 -18.48
CA MET A 13 -12.62 34.37 -18.61
C MET A 13 -12.25 32.88 -18.44
N ILE A 14 -12.89 32.17 -17.53
CA ILE A 14 -12.66 30.72 -17.35
C ILE A 14 -13.16 29.97 -18.60
N GLY A 15 -14.30 30.35 -19.17
CA GLY A 15 -14.79 29.80 -20.44
C GLY A 15 -13.85 30.09 -21.63
N LEU A 16 -13.28 31.30 -21.71
CA LEU A 16 -12.34 31.69 -22.76
C LEU A 16 -10.95 31.04 -22.60
N ILE A 17 -10.49 30.83 -21.40
CA ILE A 17 -9.22 30.14 -21.13
C ILE A 17 -9.33 28.64 -21.47
N CYS A 18 -10.47 27.98 -21.16
CA CYS A 18 -10.73 26.62 -21.61
C CYS A 18 -10.79 26.49 -23.13
N GLN A 19 -11.39 27.47 -23.84
CA GLN A 19 -11.44 27.48 -25.30
C GLN A 19 -10.08 27.73 -25.96
N ALA A 20 -9.18 28.52 -25.32
CA ALA A 20 -7.84 28.81 -25.85
C ALA A 20 -6.84 27.64 -25.64
N LEU A 21 -7.04 26.81 -24.63
CA LEU A 21 -6.16 25.66 -24.35
C LEU A 21 -6.57 24.36 -25.04
N TYR A 22 -7.86 24.24 -25.47
CA TYR A 22 -8.38 23.04 -26.15
C TYR A 22 -9.37 23.41 -27.25
N PRO A 23 -8.93 23.96 -28.38
CA PRO A 23 -9.83 24.39 -29.47
C PRO A 23 -10.62 23.23 -30.10
N SER A 24 -10.20 21.95 -29.87
CA SER A 24 -10.92 20.78 -30.36
C SER A 24 -12.10 20.35 -29.48
N LEU A 25 -12.20 20.82 -28.23
CA LEU A 25 -13.29 20.45 -27.32
C LEU A 25 -14.60 21.21 -27.56
N ALA A 26 -14.55 22.34 -28.24
CA ALA A 26 -15.74 23.21 -28.47
C ALA A 26 -16.70 22.67 -29.55
N VAL A 27 -16.32 21.64 -30.30
CA VAL A 27 -17.10 21.05 -31.41
C VAL A 27 -17.50 19.59 -31.19
N ALA A 28 -16.79 18.88 -30.27
CA ALA A 28 -17.08 17.47 -30.02
C ALA A 28 -18.42 17.29 -29.29
N ASN A 29 -19.26 16.36 -29.76
CA ASN A 29 -20.47 16.00 -29.02
C ASN A 29 -20.12 15.21 -27.75
N ALA A 30 -21.04 15.20 -26.75
CA ALA A 30 -20.79 14.55 -25.47
C ALA A 30 -20.42 13.04 -25.61
N GLY A 31 -20.97 12.36 -26.62
CA GLY A 31 -20.64 10.96 -26.93
C GLY A 31 -19.17 10.79 -27.35
N GLU A 32 -18.66 11.64 -28.22
CA GLU A 32 -17.26 11.61 -28.67
C GLU A 32 -16.30 11.87 -27.52
N LEU A 33 -16.65 12.77 -26.60
CA LEU A 33 -15.87 13.04 -25.41
C LEU A 33 -15.80 11.82 -24.46
N ILE A 34 -16.92 11.10 -24.32
CA ILE A 34 -16.98 9.86 -23.53
C ILE A 34 -16.09 8.77 -24.16
N GLU A 35 -16.19 8.54 -25.47
CA GLU A 35 -15.35 7.53 -26.13
C GLU A 35 -13.86 7.91 -26.10
N LYS A 36 -13.53 9.19 -26.21
CA LYS A 36 -12.15 9.65 -26.01
C LYS A 36 -11.64 9.41 -24.59
N ALA A 37 -12.49 9.59 -23.59
CA ALA A 37 -12.15 9.30 -22.21
C ALA A 37 -11.91 7.78 -21.97
N VAL A 38 -12.68 6.91 -22.63
CA VAL A 38 -12.45 5.45 -22.58
C VAL A 38 -11.05 5.11 -23.08
N GLN A 39 -10.67 5.62 -24.27
CA GLN A 39 -9.31 5.40 -24.79
C GLN A 39 -8.22 5.90 -23.84
N LEU A 40 -8.43 7.06 -23.21
CA LEU A 40 -7.49 7.61 -22.25
C LEU A 40 -7.39 6.79 -20.95
N ILE A 41 -8.47 6.14 -20.56
CA ILE A 41 -8.48 5.20 -19.43
C ILE A 41 -7.69 3.92 -19.78
N GLU A 42 -7.86 3.41 -21.01
CA GLU A 42 -7.09 2.27 -21.52
C GLU A 42 -5.59 2.58 -21.61
N ASP A 43 -5.22 3.84 -21.84
CA ASP A 43 -3.84 4.35 -21.84
C ASP A 43 -3.33 4.77 -20.45
N ASP A 44 -4.04 4.47 -19.35
CA ASP A 44 -3.75 4.88 -17.95
C ASP A 44 -3.68 6.42 -17.74
N ARG A 45 -4.24 7.20 -18.66
CA ARG A 45 -4.23 8.68 -18.62
C ARG A 45 -5.44 9.25 -17.88
N TYR A 46 -5.66 8.81 -16.64
CA TYR A 46 -6.88 9.07 -15.86
C TYR A 46 -7.17 10.56 -15.61
N SER A 47 -6.15 11.39 -15.38
CA SER A 47 -6.32 12.83 -15.16
C SER A 47 -6.90 13.50 -16.42
N LEU A 48 -6.39 13.11 -17.59
CA LEU A 48 -6.89 13.63 -18.86
C LEU A 48 -8.29 13.08 -19.17
N ALA A 49 -8.55 11.80 -18.91
CA ALA A 49 -9.87 11.20 -19.08
C ALA A 49 -10.93 11.95 -18.26
N SER A 50 -10.67 12.23 -16.98
CA SER A 50 -11.60 13.00 -16.14
C SER A 50 -11.87 14.42 -16.67
N SER A 51 -10.88 15.06 -17.30
CA SER A 51 -11.04 16.39 -17.91
C SER A 51 -11.91 16.39 -19.18
N TYR A 52 -11.89 15.30 -19.96
CA TYR A 52 -12.78 15.11 -21.11
C TYR A 52 -14.23 14.78 -20.69
N LEU A 53 -14.42 14.07 -19.59
CA LEU A 53 -15.74 13.72 -19.07
C LEU A 53 -16.48 14.92 -18.42
N ALA A 54 -15.74 15.89 -17.87
CA ALA A 54 -16.37 17.05 -17.25
C ALA A 54 -17.26 17.86 -18.19
N PRO A 55 -16.87 18.28 -19.41
CA PRO A 55 -17.73 18.97 -20.35
C PRO A 55 -18.85 18.06 -20.90
N ALA A 56 -18.62 16.75 -21.09
CA ALA A 56 -19.67 15.82 -21.52
C ALA A 56 -20.84 15.77 -20.54
N LEU A 57 -20.57 15.78 -19.25
CA LEU A 57 -21.56 15.73 -18.17
C LEU A 57 -22.39 17.01 -18.02
N ILE A 58 -21.94 18.15 -18.58
CA ILE A 58 -22.67 19.42 -18.57
C ILE A 58 -23.72 19.47 -19.72
N ASP A 59 -23.57 18.67 -20.79
CA ASP A 59 -24.52 18.66 -21.90
C ASP A 59 -25.92 18.20 -21.43
N PRO A 60 -26.94 19.05 -21.42
CA PRO A 60 -28.28 18.68 -20.96
C PRO A 60 -28.97 17.62 -21.83
N ARG A 61 -28.52 17.44 -23.07
CA ARG A 61 -29.06 16.48 -24.03
C ARG A 61 -28.46 15.08 -23.85
N LEU A 62 -27.46 14.91 -22.98
CA LEU A 62 -26.83 13.60 -22.76
C LEU A 62 -27.87 12.62 -22.17
N PRO A 63 -28.15 11.48 -22.84
CA PRO A 63 -29.10 10.49 -22.35
C PRO A 63 -28.75 9.94 -20.99
N SER A 64 -29.74 9.55 -20.16
CA SER A 64 -29.58 9.07 -18.81
C SER A 64 -28.54 7.93 -18.70
N GLY A 65 -28.62 6.92 -19.58
CA GLY A 65 -27.64 5.81 -19.59
C GLY A 65 -26.21 6.24 -19.90
N GLN A 66 -26.04 7.17 -20.85
CA GLN A 66 -24.70 7.72 -21.15
C GLN A 66 -24.21 8.64 -20.03
N ARG A 67 -25.09 9.34 -19.34
CA ARG A 67 -24.76 10.15 -18.18
C ARG A 67 -24.29 9.29 -17.00
N SER A 68 -24.97 8.18 -16.72
CA SER A 68 -24.52 7.18 -15.75
C SER A 68 -23.13 6.65 -16.10
N ARG A 69 -22.92 6.25 -17.38
CA ARG A 69 -21.61 5.78 -17.88
C ARG A 69 -20.52 6.83 -17.71
N ALA A 70 -20.80 8.09 -18.04
CA ALA A 70 -19.82 9.17 -17.93
C ALA A 70 -19.44 9.47 -16.47
N TYR A 71 -20.40 9.46 -15.53
CA TYR A 71 -20.12 9.56 -14.11
C TYR A 71 -19.30 8.37 -13.62
N TYR A 72 -19.64 7.14 -14.02
CA TYR A 72 -18.86 5.95 -13.66
C TYR A 72 -17.40 6.05 -14.12
N LEU A 73 -17.18 6.37 -15.40
CA LEU A 73 -15.82 6.49 -15.96
C LEU A 73 -15.01 7.60 -15.28
N ARG A 74 -15.65 8.74 -14.92
CA ARG A 74 -14.98 9.80 -14.18
C ARG A 74 -14.69 9.40 -12.74
N GLY A 75 -15.62 8.74 -12.07
CA GLY A 75 -15.42 8.17 -10.75
C GLY A 75 -14.30 7.14 -10.73
N PHE A 76 -14.23 6.26 -11.72
CA PHE A 76 -13.13 5.31 -11.91
C PHE A 76 -11.80 6.03 -12.10
N SER A 77 -11.77 7.05 -12.96
CA SER A 77 -10.58 7.87 -13.16
C SER A 77 -10.13 8.59 -11.89
N PHE A 78 -11.05 9.08 -11.05
CA PHE A 78 -10.72 9.65 -9.75
C PHE A 78 -10.19 8.60 -8.76
N ALA A 79 -10.78 7.40 -8.74
CA ALA A 79 -10.32 6.31 -7.88
C ALA A 79 -8.88 5.90 -8.23
N ALA A 80 -8.55 5.81 -9.53
CA ALA A 80 -7.20 5.52 -10.02
C ALA A 80 -6.18 6.62 -9.69
N GLN A 81 -6.62 7.89 -9.63
CA GLN A 81 -5.81 9.03 -9.20
C GLN A 81 -5.68 9.16 -7.67
N ASN A 82 -6.17 8.19 -6.90
CA ASN A 82 -6.24 8.24 -5.43
C ASN A 82 -7.06 9.45 -4.89
N LEU A 83 -8.16 9.79 -5.58
CA LEU A 83 -9.12 10.82 -5.20
C LEU A 83 -10.48 10.18 -4.82
N PRO A 84 -10.54 9.37 -3.74
CA PRO A 84 -11.68 8.50 -3.45
C PRO A 84 -12.96 9.26 -3.10
N VAL A 85 -12.87 10.45 -2.48
CA VAL A 85 -14.05 11.30 -2.18
C VAL A 85 -14.74 11.75 -3.48
N SER A 86 -13.96 12.10 -4.50
CA SER A 86 -14.51 12.47 -5.81
C SER A 86 -15.09 11.28 -6.54
N ALA A 87 -14.43 10.11 -6.45
CA ALA A 87 -14.94 8.86 -6.99
C ALA A 87 -16.28 8.46 -6.37
N LEU A 88 -16.37 8.50 -5.03
CA LEU A 88 -17.60 8.19 -4.28
C LEU A 88 -18.77 9.05 -4.74
N ARG A 89 -18.54 10.37 -4.86
CA ARG A 89 -19.58 11.31 -5.33
C ARG A 89 -20.05 10.97 -6.73
N ASP A 90 -19.13 10.67 -7.64
CA ASP A 90 -19.47 10.38 -9.03
C ASP A 90 -20.13 9.00 -9.19
N PHE A 91 -19.75 7.99 -8.42
CA PHE A 91 -20.45 6.70 -8.40
C PHE A 91 -21.88 6.83 -7.87
N ASN A 92 -22.10 7.60 -6.80
CA ASN A 92 -23.46 7.90 -6.33
C ASN A 92 -24.29 8.63 -7.41
N ARG A 93 -23.70 9.60 -8.11
CA ARG A 93 -24.35 10.26 -9.24
C ARG A 93 -24.66 9.32 -10.40
N ALA A 94 -23.79 8.36 -10.68
CA ALA A 94 -24.06 7.36 -11.71
C ALA A 94 -25.29 6.50 -11.38
N LEU A 95 -25.48 6.12 -10.10
CA LEU A 95 -26.65 5.35 -9.64
C LEU A 95 -27.95 6.16 -9.68
N GLU A 96 -27.92 7.48 -9.54
CA GLU A 96 -29.12 8.32 -9.73
C GLU A 96 -29.71 8.20 -11.16
N PHE A 97 -28.86 7.95 -12.16
CA PHE A 97 -29.26 7.80 -13.56
C PHE A 97 -29.46 6.34 -13.99
N ASN A 98 -28.79 5.39 -13.33
CA ASN A 98 -28.98 3.94 -13.53
C ASN A 98 -28.73 3.20 -12.21
N PRO A 99 -29.77 3.00 -11.38
CA PRO A 99 -29.63 2.33 -10.08
C PRO A 99 -29.18 0.87 -10.16
N ALA A 100 -29.41 0.20 -11.28
CA ALA A 100 -29.08 -1.21 -11.51
C ALA A 100 -27.81 -1.39 -12.37
N ASN A 101 -26.82 -0.50 -12.22
CA ASN A 101 -25.55 -0.65 -12.91
C ASN A 101 -24.58 -1.49 -12.05
N PRO A 102 -24.29 -2.76 -12.42
CA PRO A 102 -23.49 -3.66 -11.60
C PRO A 102 -22.05 -3.17 -11.39
N ALA A 103 -21.46 -2.53 -12.42
CA ALA A 103 -20.10 -2.01 -12.31
C ALA A 103 -19.99 -0.83 -11.32
N VAL A 104 -21.02 0.03 -11.28
CA VAL A 104 -21.07 1.16 -10.33
C VAL A 104 -21.30 0.65 -8.91
N LEU A 105 -22.24 -0.30 -8.72
CA LEU A 105 -22.51 -0.93 -7.42
C LEU A 105 -21.24 -1.59 -6.86
N PHE A 106 -20.53 -2.35 -7.71
CA PHE A 106 -19.28 -2.98 -7.33
C PHE A 106 -18.18 -1.95 -6.95
N ALA A 107 -18.01 -0.91 -7.76
CA ALA A 107 -17.02 0.13 -7.51
C ALA A 107 -17.31 0.90 -6.19
N LEU A 108 -18.59 1.20 -5.95
CA LEU A 108 -19.05 1.83 -4.72
C LEU A 108 -18.84 0.91 -3.51
N ALA A 109 -19.18 -0.38 -3.64
CA ALA A 109 -18.95 -1.39 -2.62
C ALA A 109 -17.48 -1.47 -2.22
N ARG A 110 -16.56 -1.44 -3.19
CA ARG A 110 -15.11 -1.42 -2.94
C ARG A 110 -14.67 -0.22 -2.12
N LEU A 111 -15.22 0.97 -2.38
CA LEU A 111 -14.87 2.16 -1.59
C LEU A 111 -15.32 2.04 -0.13
N TYR A 112 -16.53 1.54 0.13
CA TYR A 112 -17.01 1.29 1.51
C TYR A 112 -16.28 0.14 2.19
N TRP A 113 -15.94 -0.93 1.43
CA TRP A 113 -15.19 -2.08 1.94
C TRP A 113 -13.81 -1.69 2.45
N ASP A 114 -13.13 -0.77 1.74
CA ASP A 114 -11.77 -0.33 2.04
C ASP A 114 -11.73 0.95 2.91
N GLY A 115 -12.88 1.57 3.22
CA GLY A 115 -12.96 2.85 3.93
C GLY A 115 -12.32 4.01 3.14
N ARG A 116 -12.42 3.98 1.81
CA ARG A 116 -11.81 4.98 0.93
C ARG A 116 -12.84 6.03 0.51
N GLY A 117 -12.63 7.27 0.94
CA GLY A 117 -13.50 8.40 0.57
C GLY A 117 -14.77 8.56 1.41
N ALA A 118 -15.07 7.58 2.25
CA ALA A 118 -16.07 7.59 3.32
C ALA A 118 -15.56 6.72 4.47
N ASP A 119 -16.24 6.78 5.61
CA ASP A 119 -16.00 5.82 6.69
C ASP A 119 -16.25 4.39 6.20
N GLN A 120 -15.45 3.46 6.69
CA GLN A 120 -15.60 2.05 6.34
C GLN A 120 -16.97 1.54 6.78
N ASP A 121 -17.74 0.97 5.85
CA ASP A 121 -19.03 0.35 6.10
C ASP A 121 -19.10 -0.99 5.36
N GLU A 122 -18.61 -2.03 6.04
CA GLU A 122 -18.54 -3.38 5.48
C GLU A 122 -19.93 -3.99 5.25
N ALA A 123 -20.95 -3.61 6.07
CA ALA A 123 -22.31 -4.12 5.91
C ALA A 123 -22.95 -3.55 4.64
N LEU A 124 -22.83 -2.25 4.43
CA LEU A 124 -23.27 -1.61 3.18
C LEU A 124 -22.51 -2.16 1.98
N ALA A 125 -21.19 -2.31 2.09
CA ALA A 125 -20.37 -2.87 1.01
C ALA A 125 -20.83 -4.27 0.62
N LEU A 126 -21.07 -5.17 1.60
CA LEU A 126 -21.54 -6.52 1.33
C LEU A 126 -22.92 -6.55 0.65
N SER A 127 -23.82 -5.67 1.08
CA SER A 127 -25.14 -5.47 0.44
C SER A 127 -25.02 -5.01 -1.02
N LEU A 128 -24.11 -4.09 -1.31
CA LEU A 128 -23.85 -3.60 -2.66
C LEU A 128 -23.18 -4.67 -3.54
N PHE A 129 -22.27 -5.49 -2.98
CA PHE A 129 -21.71 -6.64 -3.68
C PHE A 129 -22.80 -7.67 -4.02
N ALA A 130 -23.75 -7.94 -3.10
CA ALA A 130 -24.86 -8.83 -3.40
C ALA A 130 -25.73 -8.33 -4.55
N GLN A 131 -26.06 -7.05 -4.57
CA GLN A 131 -26.80 -6.43 -5.68
C GLN A 131 -26.02 -6.49 -7.00
N ALA A 132 -24.71 -6.25 -6.96
CA ALA A 132 -23.84 -6.34 -8.14
C ALA A 132 -23.78 -7.78 -8.69
N ASP A 133 -23.69 -8.78 -7.81
CA ASP A 133 -23.68 -10.21 -8.15
C ASP A 133 -25.00 -10.64 -8.78
N GLU A 134 -26.13 -10.28 -8.18
CA GLU A 134 -27.48 -10.54 -8.73
C GLU A 134 -27.65 -9.94 -10.15
N LEU A 135 -26.96 -8.85 -10.43
CA LEU A 135 -26.93 -8.18 -11.75
C LEU A 135 -25.82 -8.71 -12.67
N GLY A 136 -25.11 -9.75 -12.25
CA GLY A 136 -24.12 -10.47 -13.06
C GLY A 136 -22.71 -9.86 -13.08
N HIS A 137 -22.29 -9.11 -12.05
CA HIS A 137 -20.92 -8.65 -11.95
C HIS A 137 -19.99 -9.80 -11.52
N SER A 138 -19.05 -10.19 -12.39
CA SER A 138 -18.20 -11.37 -12.24
C SER A 138 -17.43 -11.43 -10.92
N ASP A 139 -16.94 -10.28 -10.43
CA ASP A 139 -16.03 -10.24 -9.27
C ASP A 139 -16.78 -10.10 -7.94
N ALA A 140 -18.09 -9.82 -7.97
CA ALA A 140 -18.85 -9.52 -6.76
C ALA A 140 -19.00 -10.75 -5.86
N ALA A 141 -19.23 -11.92 -6.43
CA ALA A 141 -19.34 -13.19 -5.73
C ALA A 141 -18.11 -13.53 -4.88
N LEU A 142 -16.92 -13.16 -5.35
CA LEU A 142 -15.67 -13.33 -4.59
C LEU A 142 -15.69 -12.52 -3.28
N PHE A 143 -16.14 -11.26 -3.33
CA PHE A 143 -16.23 -10.41 -2.13
C PHE A 143 -17.31 -10.89 -1.15
N LEU A 144 -18.42 -11.44 -1.66
CA LEU A 144 -19.42 -12.10 -0.82
C LEU A 144 -18.83 -13.31 -0.09
N ALA A 145 -18.09 -14.15 -0.81
CA ALA A 145 -17.43 -15.32 -0.22
C ALA A 145 -16.44 -14.89 0.89
N LEU A 146 -15.62 -13.87 0.63
CA LEU A 146 -14.65 -13.32 1.60
C LEU A 146 -15.36 -12.65 2.79
N GLY A 147 -16.47 -11.95 2.56
CA GLY A 147 -17.30 -11.36 3.62
C GLY A 147 -17.79 -12.41 4.59
N HIS A 148 -18.39 -13.48 4.11
CA HIS A 148 -18.84 -14.59 4.94
C HIS A 148 -17.69 -15.35 5.60
N LEU A 149 -16.59 -15.57 4.88
CA LEU A 149 -15.43 -16.30 5.40
C LEU A 149 -14.79 -15.59 6.61
N HIS A 150 -14.68 -14.27 6.56
CA HIS A 150 -13.98 -13.46 7.56
C HIS A 150 -14.91 -12.71 8.53
N GLY A 151 -16.22 -12.79 8.35
CA GLY A 151 -17.17 -12.04 9.17
C GLY A 151 -17.16 -10.55 8.90
N ARG A 152 -16.84 -10.13 7.67
CA ARG A 152 -16.82 -8.73 7.24
C ARG A 152 -18.17 -8.35 6.64
N GLY A 153 -18.86 -7.42 7.26
CA GLY A 153 -20.17 -6.93 6.82
C GLY A 153 -21.35 -7.85 7.10
N ALA A 154 -21.12 -9.09 7.56
CA ALA A 154 -22.12 -10.05 8.02
C ALA A 154 -21.52 -10.94 9.11
N PRO A 155 -22.35 -11.64 9.92
CA PRO A 155 -21.85 -12.65 10.83
C PRO A 155 -21.00 -13.69 10.11
N GLN A 156 -19.85 -14.04 10.70
CA GLN A 156 -18.95 -15.02 10.12
C GLN A 156 -19.65 -16.35 9.85
N ASN A 157 -19.52 -16.84 8.64
CA ASN A 157 -20.00 -18.15 8.23
C ASN A 157 -18.95 -18.83 7.34
N ILE A 158 -17.99 -19.47 8.00
CA ILE A 158 -16.85 -20.12 7.34
C ILE A 158 -17.32 -21.16 6.32
N ALA A 159 -18.34 -21.96 6.66
CA ALA A 159 -18.84 -23.02 5.77
C ALA A 159 -19.43 -22.44 4.48
N LEU A 160 -20.21 -21.35 4.58
CA LEU A 160 -20.75 -20.66 3.40
C LEU A 160 -19.64 -20.00 2.58
N GLY A 161 -18.72 -19.28 3.24
CA GLY A 161 -17.60 -18.65 2.55
C GLY A 161 -16.70 -19.64 1.80
N GLU A 162 -16.36 -20.78 2.44
CA GLU A 162 -15.58 -21.86 1.80
C GLU A 162 -16.35 -22.49 0.64
N SER A 163 -17.67 -22.71 0.78
CA SER A 163 -18.51 -23.26 -0.28
C SER A 163 -18.56 -22.34 -1.50
N LEU A 164 -18.74 -21.03 -1.29
CA LEU A 164 -18.76 -20.04 -2.36
C LEU A 164 -17.39 -19.95 -3.07
N LEU A 165 -16.29 -19.89 -2.30
CA LEU A 165 -14.93 -19.91 -2.88
C LEU A 165 -14.67 -21.19 -3.67
N THR A 166 -15.13 -22.34 -3.18
CA THR A 166 -14.95 -23.62 -3.89
C THR A 166 -15.73 -23.62 -5.20
N SER A 167 -16.97 -23.12 -5.21
CA SER A 167 -17.77 -23.00 -6.43
C SER A 167 -17.13 -22.11 -7.49
N LEU A 168 -16.61 -20.94 -7.07
CA LEU A 168 -15.92 -20.02 -7.96
C LEU A 168 -14.59 -20.62 -8.48
N ALA A 169 -13.84 -21.28 -7.60
CA ALA A 169 -12.59 -21.95 -7.96
C ALA A 169 -12.80 -23.10 -8.95
N ASP A 170 -13.86 -23.89 -8.77
CA ASP A 170 -14.22 -24.98 -9.69
C ASP A 170 -14.76 -24.43 -11.03
N ALA A 171 -15.32 -23.22 -11.05
CA ALA A 171 -15.68 -22.48 -12.25
C ALA A 171 -14.49 -21.87 -13.00
N GLY A 172 -13.29 -21.93 -12.41
CA GLY A 172 -12.05 -21.46 -13.06
C GLY A 172 -11.55 -20.08 -12.58
N ASP A 173 -12.18 -19.48 -11.58
CA ASP A 173 -11.73 -18.19 -11.02
C ASP A 173 -10.39 -18.35 -10.29
N ALA A 174 -9.34 -17.77 -10.86
CA ALA A 174 -7.97 -17.87 -10.34
C ALA A 174 -7.82 -17.16 -8.99
N SER A 175 -8.55 -16.07 -8.74
CA SER A 175 -8.53 -15.34 -7.46
C SER A 175 -9.22 -16.15 -6.37
N ALA A 176 -10.36 -16.76 -6.68
CA ALA A 176 -11.04 -17.65 -5.73
C ALA A 176 -10.18 -18.88 -5.39
N MET A 177 -9.45 -19.45 -6.37
CA MET A 177 -8.50 -20.55 -6.12
C MET A 177 -7.40 -20.13 -5.16
N GLU A 178 -6.83 -18.92 -5.33
CA GLU A 178 -5.80 -18.38 -4.44
C GLU A 178 -6.34 -18.16 -3.01
N HIS A 179 -7.51 -17.54 -2.89
CA HIS A 179 -8.13 -17.28 -1.58
C HIS A 179 -8.53 -18.59 -0.87
N LEU A 180 -9.04 -19.58 -1.61
CA LEU A 180 -9.33 -20.92 -1.08
C LEU A 180 -8.04 -21.61 -0.60
N ALA A 181 -6.97 -21.54 -1.38
CA ALA A 181 -5.66 -22.07 -0.99
C ALA A 181 -5.14 -21.39 0.28
N GLY A 182 -5.26 -20.06 0.38
CA GLY A 182 -4.88 -19.27 1.55
C GLY A 182 -5.66 -19.66 2.79
N HIS A 183 -6.97 -19.84 2.64
CA HIS A 183 -7.85 -20.29 3.73
C HIS A 183 -7.47 -21.70 4.24
N ILE A 184 -7.30 -22.68 3.33
CA ILE A 184 -6.88 -24.04 3.68
C ILE A 184 -5.48 -24.03 4.34
N ARG A 185 -4.56 -23.21 3.84
CA ARG A 185 -3.23 -23.05 4.44
C ARG A 185 -3.28 -22.52 5.87
N ALA A 186 -4.15 -21.53 6.14
CA ALA A 186 -4.30 -20.93 7.47
C ALA A 186 -4.79 -21.96 8.52
N GLN A 187 -5.55 -22.99 8.11
CA GLN A 187 -5.97 -24.07 8.98
C GLN A 187 -4.84 -25.05 9.35
N GLN A 188 -3.69 -25.00 8.67
CA GLN A 188 -2.48 -25.82 8.88
C GLN A 188 -2.71 -27.36 8.82
N THR A 189 -3.88 -27.81 8.46
CA THR A 189 -4.25 -29.25 8.48
C THR A 189 -4.01 -29.96 7.15
N GLN A 190 -4.05 -29.23 6.03
CA GLN A 190 -4.02 -29.78 4.67
C GLN A 190 -3.05 -29.02 3.74
N PRO A 191 -1.75 -28.92 4.06
CA PRO A 191 -0.81 -28.10 3.28
C PRO A 191 -0.67 -28.56 1.83
N LYS A 192 -0.79 -29.88 1.57
CA LYS A 192 -0.74 -30.41 0.19
C LYS A 192 -1.97 -29.97 -0.64
N ARG A 193 -3.15 -29.89 -0.02
CA ARG A 193 -4.37 -29.41 -0.69
C ARG A 193 -4.26 -27.91 -1.00
N ALA A 194 -3.76 -27.11 -0.07
CA ALA A 194 -3.46 -25.69 -0.32
C ALA A 194 -2.48 -25.53 -1.48
N ALA A 195 -1.37 -26.27 -1.49
CA ALA A 195 -0.38 -26.25 -2.57
C ALA A 195 -0.99 -26.65 -3.94
N ALA A 196 -1.90 -27.60 -3.98
CA ALA A 196 -2.60 -27.99 -5.20
C ALA A 196 -3.47 -26.85 -5.77
N TRP A 197 -4.18 -26.13 -4.90
CA TRP A 197 -5.00 -24.98 -5.29
C TRP A 197 -4.13 -23.81 -5.77
N TYR A 198 -3.00 -23.49 -5.12
CA TYR A 198 -2.06 -22.48 -5.62
C TYR A 198 -1.53 -22.81 -7.02
N ARG A 199 -1.24 -24.10 -7.30
CA ARG A 199 -0.83 -24.50 -8.66
C ARG A 199 -1.96 -24.34 -9.69
N LYS A 200 -3.21 -24.66 -9.31
CA LYS A 200 -4.37 -24.43 -10.17
C LYS A 200 -4.58 -22.93 -10.44
N ALA A 201 -4.47 -22.09 -9.41
CA ALA A 201 -4.57 -20.64 -9.54
C ALA A 201 -3.51 -20.09 -10.52
N PHE A 202 -2.28 -20.56 -10.42
CA PHE A 202 -1.22 -20.20 -11.37
C PHE A 202 -1.55 -20.64 -12.80
N ALA A 203 -2.02 -21.86 -12.99
CA ALA A 203 -2.41 -22.38 -14.31
C ALA A 203 -3.61 -21.60 -14.90
N ALA A 204 -4.45 -21.02 -14.05
CA ALA A 204 -5.57 -20.14 -14.42
C ALA A 204 -5.14 -18.66 -14.60
N GLY A 205 -3.83 -18.34 -14.58
CA GLY A 205 -3.29 -17.02 -14.87
C GLY A 205 -2.90 -16.17 -13.65
N ASN A 206 -3.11 -16.66 -12.43
CA ASN A 206 -2.67 -15.94 -11.23
C ASN A 206 -1.18 -16.20 -10.96
N SER A 207 -0.31 -15.35 -11.51
CA SER A 207 1.14 -15.49 -11.36
C SER A 207 1.62 -15.35 -9.91
N ASN A 208 0.87 -14.67 -9.03
CA ASN A 208 1.22 -14.50 -7.62
C ASN A 208 1.02 -15.77 -6.78
N ALA A 209 0.20 -16.70 -7.23
CA ALA A 209 -0.08 -17.92 -6.48
C ALA A 209 1.17 -18.77 -6.20
N LEU A 210 2.15 -18.79 -7.14
CA LEU A 210 3.40 -19.48 -6.91
C LEU A 210 4.30 -18.80 -5.87
N VAL A 211 4.16 -17.51 -5.63
CA VAL A 211 4.86 -16.81 -4.54
C VAL A 211 4.41 -17.37 -3.19
N ALA A 212 3.09 -17.54 -3.00
CA ALA A 212 2.55 -18.15 -1.78
C ALA A 212 3.04 -19.60 -1.62
N LEU A 213 3.09 -20.37 -2.71
CA LEU A 213 3.60 -21.74 -2.69
C LEU A 213 5.11 -21.79 -2.37
N ALA A 214 5.91 -20.87 -2.91
CA ALA A 214 7.33 -20.74 -2.58
C ALA A 214 7.53 -20.48 -1.07
N TYR A 215 6.71 -19.60 -0.49
CA TYR A 215 6.73 -19.36 0.96
C TYR A 215 6.37 -20.61 1.79
N MET A 216 5.44 -21.46 1.32
CA MET A 216 5.12 -22.71 2.01
C MET A 216 6.35 -23.65 2.07
N HIS A 217 7.15 -23.69 1.00
CA HIS A 217 8.41 -24.44 1.02
C HIS A 217 9.43 -23.83 1.98
N LEU A 218 9.64 -22.50 1.93
CA LEU A 218 10.60 -21.80 2.79
C LEU A 218 10.27 -21.92 4.28
N ARG A 219 8.98 -22.04 4.64
CA ARG A 219 8.53 -22.20 6.02
C ARG A 219 8.47 -23.66 6.47
N GLY A 220 8.82 -24.61 5.62
CA GLY A 220 8.76 -26.04 5.94
C GLY A 220 7.34 -26.60 6.06
N GLU A 221 6.32 -25.88 5.57
CA GLU A 221 4.92 -26.32 5.58
C GLU A 221 4.70 -27.52 4.63
N LEU A 222 5.58 -27.65 3.64
CA LEU A 222 5.62 -28.77 2.70
C LEU A 222 6.91 -29.56 2.89
N GLN A 223 6.78 -30.87 3.10
CA GLN A 223 7.95 -31.75 3.16
C GLN A 223 8.62 -31.86 1.79
N GLY A 224 9.94 -31.84 1.76
CA GLY A 224 10.74 -31.99 0.53
C GLY A 224 12.22 -31.74 0.81
N GLN A 225 13.09 -32.40 0.01
CA GLN A 225 14.52 -32.04 -0.02
C GLN A 225 14.66 -30.74 -0.82
N ASP A 226 15.63 -29.88 -0.44
CA ASP A 226 15.90 -28.60 -1.11
C ASP A 226 14.72 -27.61 -1.18
N ALA A 227 14.11 -27.32 -0.03
CA ALA A 227 13.02 -26.35 0.07
C ALA A 227 13.39 -24.97 -0.55
N LEU A 228 14.64 -24.54 -0.35
CA LEU A 228 15.13 -23.25 -0.85
C LEU A 228 15.31 -23.25 -2.39
N ALA A 229 15.87 -24.32 -2.96
CA ALA A 229 15.98 -24.44 -4.42
C ALA A 229 14.60 -24.56 -5.08
N THR A 230 13.66 -25.29 -4.44
CA THR A 230 12.28 -25.39 -4.93
C THR A 230 11.59 -24.03 -4.89
N ALA A 231 11.73 -23.27 -3.80
CA ALA A 231 11.16 -21.93 -3.68
C ALA A 231 11.72 -20.98 -4.74
N ASN A 232 13.04 -20.98 -4.97
CA ASN A 232 13.67 -20.15 -6.00
C ASN A 232 13.17 -20.48 -7.40
N ARG A 233 12.98 -21.79 -7.72
CA ARG A 233 12.42 -22.21 -9.00
C ARG A 233 10.97 -21.72 -9.18
N LEU A 234 10.14 -21.81 -8.14
CA LEU A 234 8.76 -21.32 -8.17
C LEU A 234 8.70 -19.79 -8.32
N LEU A 235 9.58 -19.06 -7.61
CA LEU A 235 9.70 -17.62 -7.77
C LEU A 235 10.14 -17.22 -9.18
N GLN A 236 11.08 -17.97 -9.76
CA GLN A 236 11.53 -17.73 -11.15
C GLN A 236 10.40 -17.98 -12.15
N GLU A 237 9.63 -19.05 -11.99
CA GLU A 237 8.46 -19.37 -12.81
C GLU A 237 7.40 -18.27 -12.72
N ALA A 238 7.05 -17.82 -11.51
CA ALA A 238 6.13 -16.71 -11.27
C ALA A 238 6.63 -15.39 -11.87
N ALA A 239 7.92 -15.08 -11.72
CA ALA A 239 8.54 -13.87 -12.25
C ALA A 239 8.51 -13.84 -13.80
N LEU A 240 8.76 -14.97 -14.45
CA LEU A 240 8.64 -15.09 -15.90
C LEU A 240 7.19 -14.97 -16.38
N ALA A 241 6.23 -15.40 -15.55
CA ALA A 241 4.79 -15.22 -15.80
C ALA A 241 4.26 -13.80 -15.45
N GLY A 242 5.15 -12.86 -15.10
CA GLY A 242 4.78 -11.46 -14.88
C GLY A 242 4.48 -11.05 -13.44
N SER A 243 4.69 -11.92 -12.43
CA SER A 243 4.52 -11.53 -11.04
C SER A 243 5.61 -10.56 -10.58
N SER A 244 5.27 -9.28 -10.35
CA SER A 244 6.21 -8.28 -9.82
C SER A 244 6.69 -8.66 -8.43
N ALA A 245 5.83 -9.22 -7.58
CA ALA A 245 6.18 -9.70 -6.25
C ALA A 245 7.23 -10.83 -6.29
N ALA A 246 7.11 -11.76 -7.26
CA ALA A 246 8.12 -12.80 -7.47
C ALA A 246 9.45 -12.23 -7.98
N MET A 247 9.41 -11.27 -8.92
CA MET A 247 10.59 -10.57 -9.42
C MET A 247 11.36 -9.89 -8.29
N THR A 248 10.65 -9.13 -7.45
CA THR A 248 11.22 -8.44 -6.28
C THR A 248 11.84 -9.43 -5.29
N ARG A 249 11.13 -10.53 -4.99
CA ARG A 249 11.65 -11.57 -4.10
C ARG A 249 12.89 -12.25 -4.66
N LEU A 250 12.86 -12.60 -5.94
CA LEU A 250 14.00 -13.22 -6.64
C LEU A 250 15.23 -12.30 -6.66
N ALA A 251 15.00 -10.99 -6.88
CA ALA A 251 16.03 -9.98 -6.80
C ALA A 251 16.70 -9.93 -5.42
N HIS A 252 15.90 -9.97 -4.34
CA HIS A 252 16.43 -10.06 -2.97
C HIS A 252 17.27 -11.33 -2.74
N HIS A 253 16.85 -12.48 -3.29
CA HIS A 253 17.61 -13.74 -3.18
C HIS A 253 18.96 -13.66 -3.93
N TYR A 254 19.01 -13.03 -5.11
CA TYR A 254 20.28 -12.74 -5.80
C TYR A 254 21.14 -11.74 -5.03
N MET A 255 20.53 -10.71 -4.42
CA MET A 255 21.24 -9.69 -3.65
C MET A 255 21.85 -10.23 -2.35
N SER A 256 21.20 -11.23 -1.72
CA SER A 256 21.66 -11.82 -0.46
C SER A 256 22.40 -13.14 -0.62
N GLY A 257 22.42 -13.73 -1.80
CA GLY A 257 22.96 -15.08 -2.01
C GLY A 257 22.08 -16.19 -1.43
N THR A 258 20.75 -15.94 -1.23
CA THR A 258 19.85 -16.87 -0.56
C THR A 258 19.43 -18.01 -1.51
N GLY A 259 20.16 -19.13 -1.46
CA GLY A 259 19.94 -20.31 -2.31
C GLY A 259 20.18 -20.09 -3.79
N LEU A 260 20.75 -18.97 -4.15
CA LEU A 260 21.24 -18.57 -5.46
C LEU A 260 22.64 -17.97 -5.28
N PRO A 261 23.52 -18.03 -6.29
CA PRO A 261 24.77 -17.27 -6.26
C PRO A 261 24.48 -15.78 -6.08
N LEU A 262 25.24 -15.09 -5.20
CA LEU A 262 25.19 -13.64 -5.05
C LEU A 262 25.48 -12.97 -6.39
N ASP A 263 24.55 -12.12 -6.88
CA ASP A 263 24.65 -11.50 -8.20
C ASP A 263 23.83 -10.20 -8.23
N TYR A 264 24.49 -9.09 -7.95
CA TYR A 264 23.85 -7.76 -7.92
C TYR A 264 23.34 -7.32 -9.30
N ALA A 265 23.97 -7.75 -10.40
CA ALA A 265 23.53 -7.40 -11.74
C ALA A 265 22.18 -8.09 -12.06
N LYS A 266 22.02 -9.37 -11.69
CA LYS A 266 20.72 -10.03 -11.79
C LYS A 266 19.69 -9.44 -10.86
N ALA A 267 20.07 -9.10 -9.62
CA ALA A 267 19.17 -8.43 -8.69
C ALA A 267 18.65 -7.10 -9.29
N LEU A 268 19.55 -6.28 -9.83
CA LEU A 268 19.20 -5.04 -10.53
C LEU A 268 18.20 -5.28 -11.66
N SER A 269 18.50 -6.24 -12.54
CA SER A 269 17.63 -6.57 -13.68
C SER A 269 16.21 -6.95 -13.25
N TRP A 270 16.07 -7.76 -12.20
CA TRP A 270 14.77 -8.16 -11.69
C TRP A 270 14.04 -7.01 -10.98
N PHE A 271 14.74 -6.18 -10.17
CA PHE A 271 14.14 -5.00 -9.57
C PHE A 271 13.65 -4.00 -10.62
N LEU A 272 14.43 -3.73 -11.69
CA LEU A 272 13.99 -2.83 -12.77
C LEU A 272 12.70 -3.34 -13.44
N ARG A 273 12.61 -4.65 -13.70
CA ARG A 273 11.40 -5.24 -14.28
C ARG A 273 10.20 -5.14 -13.34
N ALA A 274 10.37 -5.43 -12.07
CA ALA A 274 9.31 -5.29 -11.06
C ALA A 274 8.86 -3.83 -10.88
N SER A 275 9.82 -2.92 -10.83
CA SER A 275 9.62 -1.47 -10.75
C SER A 275 8.82 -0.92 -11.95
N ALA A 276 9.10 -1.42 -13.16
CA ALA A 276 8.33 -1.08 -14.36
C ALA A 276 6.86 -1.54 -14.29
N LEU A 277 6.57 -2.57 -13.50
CA LEU A 277 5.21 -3.04 -13.18
C LEU A 277 4.59 -2.33 -11.96
N GLY A 278 5.25 -1.31 -11.41
CA GLY A 278 4.74 -0.52 -10.29
C GLY A 278 4.97 -1.11 -8.90
N ASP A 279 5.87 -2.10 -8.75
CA ASP A 279 6.20 -2.64 -7.44
C ASP A 279 7.08 -1.68 -6.64
N ALA A 280 6.50 -1.00 -5.67
CA ALA A 280 7.19 -0.04 -4.82
C ALA A 280 8.31 -0.67 -3.95
N ASN A 281 8.25 -1.97 -3.65
CA ASN A 281 9.32 -2.64 -2.91
C ASN A 281 10.54 -2.90 -3.81
N ALA A 282 10.31 -3.06 -5.11
CA ALA A 282 11.42 -3.10 -6.07
C ALA A 282 12.16 -1.75 -6.13
N ASP A 283 11.43 -0.63 -6.03
CA ASP A 283 12.05 0.69 -5.96
C ASP A 283 12.93 0.83 -4.73
N VAL A 284 12.50 0.32 -3.57
CA VAL A 284 13.35 0.27 -2.37
C VAL A 284 14.62 -0.53 -2.63
N GLY A 285 14.50 -1.68 -3.30
CA GLY A 285 15.65 -2.51 -3.69
C GLY A 285 16.62 -1.77 -4.63
N LEU A 286 16.09 -1.05 -5.63
CA LEU A 286 16.90 -0.22 -6.53
C LEU A 286 17.63 0.90 -5.77
N GLY A 287 16.90 1.62 -4.93
CA GLY A 287 17.51 2.65 -4.08
C GLY A 287 18.64 2.10 -3.21
N TYR A 288 18.47 0.91 -2.64
CA TYR A 288 19.50 0.27 -1.84
C TYR A 288 20.73 -0.14 -2.65
N LEU A 289 20.55 -0.71 -3.85
CA LEU A 289 21.67 -1.10 -4.70
C LEU A 289 22.54 0.10 -5.11
N VAL A 290 21.90 1.26 -5.39
CA VAL A 290 22.60 2.50 -5.72
C VAL A 290 23.24 3.12 -4.47
N ASP A 291 22.51 3.23 -3.36
CA ASP A 291 22.98 3.86 -2.12
C ASP A 291 24.19 3.12 -1.50
N ALA A 292 24.21 1.80 -1.65
CA ALA A 292 25.29 0.94 -1.19
C ALA A 292 26.43 0.72 -2.23
N GLU A 293 26.38 1.41 -3.38
CA GLU A 293 27.38 1.31 -4.47
C GLU A 293 27.64 -0.13 -4.95
N LEU A 294 26.56 -0.97 -4.96
CA LEU A 294 26.66 -2.40 -5.30
C LEU A 294 26.56 -2.69 -6.80
N VAL A 295 26.20 -1.69 -7.59
CA VAL A 295 26.03 -1.77 -9.06
C VAL A 295 26.63 -0.52 -9.70
N ASP A 296 26.97 -0.60 -11.00
CA ASP A 296 27.28 0.61 -11.79
C ASP A 296 25.98 1.40 -11.97
N ASP A 297 25.95 2.61 -11.43
CA ASP A 297 24.78 3.49 -11.39
C ASP A 297 24.80 4.60 -12.43
N SER A 298 25.80 4.63 -13.32
CA SER A 298 26.02 5.70 -14.31
C SER A 298 24.81 6.00 -15.20
N GLU A 299 23.92 5.04 -15.41
CA GLU A 299 22.67 5.18 -16.19
C GLU A 299 21.40 5.11 -15.31
N LEU A 300 21.55 4.96 -14.01
CA LEU A 300 20.43 4.83 -13.08
C LEU A 300 20.02 6.18 -12.49
N GLN A 301 18.76 6.24 -12.00
CA GLN A 301 18.35 7.35 -11.15
C GLN A 301 19.04 7.23 -9.77
N PRO A 302 19.34 8.36 -9.10
CA PRO A 302 19.96 8.32 -7.78
C PRO A 302 19.04 7.70 -6.72
N ALA A 303 19.61 7.23 -5.60
CA ALA A 303 18.89 6.49 -4.57
C ALA A 303 17.64 7.22 -4.02
N GLU A 304 17.76 8.55 -3.85
CA GLU A 304 16.64 9.39 -3.37
C GLU A 304 15.44 9.38 -4.32
N TYR A 305 15.65 9.28 -5.62
CA TYR A 305 14.55 9.16 -6.59
C TYR A 305 13.73 7.89 -6.32
N TRP A 306 14.40 6.76 -6.14
CA TRP A 306 13.77 5.47 -5.91
C TRP A 306 13.06 5.41 -4.56
N TYR A 307 13.72 5.85 -3.47
CA TYR A 307 13.11 5.89 -2.15
C TYR A 307 11.89 6.81 -2.11
N ARG A 308 11.96 8.00 -2.71
CA ARG A 308 10.84 8.92 -2.81
C ARG A 308 9.68 8.32 -3.60
N ARG A 309 9.96 7.66 -4.74
CA ARG A 309 8.93 7.02 -5.56
C ARG A 309 8.22 5.91 -4.79
N ALA A 310 8.94 5.05 -4.10
CA ALA A 310 8.38 4.04 -3.22
C ALA A 310 7.52 4.63 -2.08
N ALA A 311 8.00 5.71 -1.46
CA ALA A 311 7.26 6.40 -0.41
C ALA A 311 5.94 6.98 -0.91
N MET A 312 5.95 7.63 -2.08
CA MET A 312 4.75 8.19 -2.73
C MET A 312 3.76 7.10 -3.16
N ALA A 313 4.24 5.90 -3.50
CA ALA A 313 3.43 4.72 -3.75
C ALA A 313 2.92 4.04 -2.46
N ASN A 314 3.04 4.71 -1.31
CA ASN A 314 2.59 4.25 0.01
C ASN A 314 3.30 2.97 0.53
N SER A 315 4.48 2.63 0.01
CA SER A 315 5.31 1.57 0.60
C SER A 315 5.83 2.03 1.97
N VAL A 316 5.57 1.24 3.01
CA VAL A 316 6.07 1.53 4.37
C VAL A 316 7.60 1.58 4.40
N GLU A 317 8.26 0.59 3.79
CA GLU A 317 9.73 0.58 3.72
C GLU A 317 10.26 1.76 2.89
N GLY A 318 9.57 2.13 1.79
CA GLY A 318 9.87 3.33 1.02
C GLY A 318 9.76 4.60 1.86
N GLN A 319 8.70 4.74 2.66
CA GLN A 319 8.50 5.87 3.57
C GLN A 319 9.61 5.96 4.62
N LEU A 320 10.02 4.82 5.20
CA LEU A 320 11.11 4.76 6.18
C LEU A 320 12.45 5.11 5.54
N ARG A 321 12.78 4.56 4.37
CA ARG A 321 14.03 4.85 3.65
C ARG A 321 14.11 6.30 3.23
N TRP A 322 13.02 6.83 2.66
CA TRP A 322 12.95 8.23 2.28
C TRP A 322 13.06 9.18 3.48
N ALA A 323 12.38 8.86 4.59
CA ALA A 323 12.49 9.64 5.82
C ALA A 323 13.93 9.67 6.38
N ARG A 324 14.63 8.53 6.39
CA ARG A 324 16.02 8.45 6.82
C ARG A 324 16.97 9.22 5.91
N TRP A 325 16.74 9.14 4.60
CA TRP A 325 17.51 9.93 3.63
C TRP A 325 17.31 11.45 3.88
N LEU A 326 16.07 11.90 4.07
CA LEU A 326 15.75 13.28 4.42
C LEU A 326 16.42 13.71 5.74
N LEU A 327 16.40 12.85 6.75
CA LEU A 327 17.03 13.12 8.04
C LEU A 327 18.56 13.29 7.90
N ALA A 328 19.21 12.42 7.14
CA ALA A 328 20.65 12.51 6.85
C ALA A 328 21.01 13.81 6.10
N ASN A 329 20.08 14.36 5.29
CA ASN A 329 20.25 15.64 4.60
C ASN A 329 19.75 16.86 5.40
N GLY A 330 19.38 16.69 6.68
CA GLY A 330 18.96 17.79 7.55
C GLY A 330 17.50 18.23 7.39
N GLU A 331 16.72 17.55 6.56
CA GLU A 331 15.31 17.86 6.26
C GLU A 331 14.35 17.28 7.33
N ILE A 332 14.59 17.62 8.60
CA ILE A 332 13.99 16.98 9.78
C ILE A 332 12.45 17.05 9.74
N ARG A 333 11.86 18.18 9.32
CA ARG A 333 10.39 18.32 9.26
C ARG A 333 9.75 17.38 8.24
N GLN A 334 10.38 17.24 7.08
CA GLN A 334 9.90 16.33 6.05
C GLN A 334 10.08 14.87 6.51
N ALA A 335 11.23 14.52 7.11
CA ALA A 335 11.47 13.21 7.71
C ALA A 335 10.40 12.86 8.74
N THR A 336 10.04 13.79 9.63
CA THR A 336 8.97 13.59 10.63
C THR A 336 7.64 13.25 9.96
N THR A 337 7.30 13.91 8.83
CA THR A 337 6.05 13.64 8.10
C THR A 337 6.04 12.22 7.53
N TRP A 338 7.14 11.74 6.97
CA TRP A 338 7.22 10.42 6.38
C TRP A 338 7.30 9.30 7.43
N PHE A 339 8.00 9.51 8.57
CA PHE A 339 7.93 8.58 9.69
C PHE A 339 6.50 8.49 10.26
N ALA A 340 5.78 9.64 10.32
CA ALA A 340 4.39 9.63 10.74
C ALA A 340 3.49 8.88 9.73
N ALA A 341 3.77 8.97 8.43
CA ALA A 341 3.04 8.20 7.41
C ALA A 341 3.22 6.69 7.61
N ALA A 342 4.46 6.23 7.86
CA ALA A 342 4.74 4.83 8.19
C ALA A 342 4.09 4.38 9.51
N ALA A 343 4.10 5.23 10.54
CA ALA A 343 3.45 4.98 11.82
C ALA A 343 1.92 4.87 11.68
N ASN A 344 1.29 5.69 10.84
CA ASN A 344 -0.15 5.63 10.57
C ASN A 344 -0.58 4.31 9.88
N GLN A 345 0.35 3.57 9.30
CA GLN A 345 0.15 2.21 8.81
C GLN A 345 0.37 1.15 9.90
N ASN A 346 0.43 1.53 11.17
CA ASN A 346 0.69 0.67 12.34
C ASN A 346 2.02 -0.10 12.25
N HIS A 347 3.02 0.47 11.59
CA HIS A 347 4.33 -0.17 11.46
C HIS A 347 5.20 0.13 12.70
N ALA A 348 5.68 -0.92 13.38
CA ALA A 348 6.45 -0.78 14.63
C ALA A 348 7.68 0.14 14.48
N GLN A 349 8.48 -0.06 13.42
CA GLN A 349 9.64 0.78 13.14
C GLN A 349 9.25 2.22 12.80
N GLY A 350 8.10 2.44 12.13
CA GLY A 350 7.57 3.79 11.86
C GLY A 350 7.23 4.52 13.16
N HIS A 351 6.56 3.83 14.08
CA HIS A 351 6.31 4.35 15.42
C HIS A 351 7.60 4.64 16.18
N ASN A 352 8.58 3.74 16.13
CA ASN A 352 9.87 3.88 16.78
C ASN A 352 10.64 5.10 16.27
N ASP A 353 10.86 5.21 14.96
CA ASP A 353 11.68 6.27 14.37
C ASP A 353 11.03 7.66 14.58
N LEU A 354 9.69 7.72 14.50
CA LEU A 354 8.95 8.94 14.83
C LEU A 354 9.11 9.32 16.31
N ALA A 355 8.97 8.35 17.22
CA ALA A 355 9.10 8.58 18.65
C ALA A 355 10.50 9.06 19.02
N TRP A 356 11.53 8.41 18.48
CA TRP A 356 12.93 8.81 18.67
C TRP A 356 13.15 10.25 18.25
N LEU A 357 12.73 10.61 17.04
CA LEU A 357 12.88 11.97 16.50
C LEU A 357 12.17 13.01 17.38
N LEU A 358 10.94 12.71 17.81
CA LEU A 358 10.16 13.61 18.67
C LEU A 358 10.70 13.74 20.10
N ALA A 359 11.47 12.76 20.59
CA ALA A 359 12.03 12.77 21.95
C ALA A 359 13.42 13.40 22.03
N THR A 360 14.26 13.23 20.98
CA THR A 360 15.72 13.45 21.13
C THR A 360 16.24 14.70 20.44
N GLN A 361 15.50 15.34 19.53
CA GLN A 361 15.97 16.49 18.75
C GLN A 361 16.51 17.62 19.65
N ARG A 362 17.67 18.19 19.26
CA ARG A 362 18.25 19.36 19.95
C ARG A 362 17.33 20.58 19.87
N ASN A 363 16.70 20.79 18.72
CA ASN A 363 15.75 21.87 18.53
C ASN A 363 14.43 21.57 19.27
N ALA A 364 14.17 22.35 20.34
CA ALA A 364 12.98 22.19 21.17
C ALA A 364 11.66 22.31 20.38
N ALA A 365 11.62 23.13 19.32
CA ALA A 365 10.42 23.31 18.51
C ALA A 365 10.05 22.05 17.68
N LEU A 366 10.95 21.10 17.55
CA LEU A 366 10.73 19.84 16.84
C LEU A 366 10.41 18.67 17.79
N ARG A 367 10.52 18.89 19.09
CA ARG A 367 10.21 17.88 20.12
C ARG A 367 8.73 17.89 20.49
N ASN A 368 8.26 16.70 20.83
CA ASN A 368 6.94 16.51 21.45
C ASN A 368 6.94 15.23 22.30
N GLY A 369 7.32 15.37 23.57
CA GLY A 369 7.47 14.24 24.49
C GLY A 369 6.21 13.40 24.65
N SER A 370 5.04 14.02 24.72
CA SER A 370 3.78 13.28 24.86
C SER A 370 3.46 12.42 23.64
N ARG A 371 3.66 12.95 22.43
CA ARG A 371 3.50 12.17 21.19
C ARG A 371 4.58 11.11 21.06
N ALA A 372 5.84 11.45 21.41
CA ALA A 372 6.93 10.49 21.42
C ALA A 372 6.61 9.29 22.31
N LEU A 373 6.13 9.52 23.53
CA LEU A 373 5.76 8.48 24.47
C LEU A 373 4.61 7.60 23.96
N SER A 374 3.61 8.20 23.33
CA SER A 374 2.50 7.45 22.73
C SER A 374 3.00 6.49 21.63
N HIS A 375 3.80 6.99 20.69
CA HIS A 375 4.34 6.18 19.60
C HIS A 375 5.35 5.12 20.09
N ALA A 376 6.22 5.47 21.06
CA ALA A 376 7.18 4.52 21.63
C ALA A 376 6.49 3.33 22.32
N ARG A 377 5.36 3.58 23.01
CA ARG A 377 4.55 2.51 23.59
C ARG A 377 3.95 1.57 22.53
N LEU A 378 3.45 2.13 21.43
CA LEU A 378 2.93 1.33 20.32
C LEU A 378 4.03 0.47 19.67
N ALA A 379 5.24 1.01 19.50
CA ALA A 379 6.38 0.24 18.98
C ALA A 379 6.73 -0.95 19.91
N VAL A 380 6.84 -0.71 21.23
CA VAL A 380 7.15 -1.77 22.21
C VAL A 380 6.01 -2.80 22.32
N GLN A 381 4.75 -2.36 22.19
CA GLN A 381 3.60 -3.27 22.19
C GLN A 381 3.62 -4.21 20.99
N ALA A 382 4.03 -3.73 19.82
CA ALA A 382 4.17 -4.55 18.63
C ALA A 382 5.37 -5.51 18.73
N GLU A 383 6.49 -5.02 19.23
CA GLU A 383 7.74 -5.78 19.43
C GLU A 383 8.63 -5.09 20.49
N ALA A 384 8.96 -5.80 21.54
CA ALA A 384 9.82 -5.30 22.62
C ALA A 384 11.31 -5.52 22.29
N SER A 385 11.81 -4.98 21.18
CA SER A 385 13.21 -5.05 20.79
C SER A 385 14.08 -4.07 21.62
N VAL A 386 15.39 -4.26 21.59
CA VAL A 386 16.36 -3.35 22.24
C VAL A 386 16.16 -1.91 21.80
N GLY A 387 16.04 -1.66 20.50
CA GLY A 387 15.84 -0.31 19.94
C GLY A 387 14.50 0.32 20.34
N HIS A 388 13.44 -0.49 20.41
CA HIS A 388 12.12 0.02 20.84
C HIS A 388 12.11 0.37 22.34
N LEU A 389 12.81 -0.42 23.19
CA LEU A 389 12.95 -0.12 24.61
C LEU A 389 13.81 1.14 24.84
N ASP A 390 14.90 1.31 24.10
CA ASP A 390 15.75 2.50 24.14
C ASP A 390 14.98 3.77 23.78
N THR A 391 14.18 3.70 22.69
CA THR A 391 13.31 4.80 22.28
C THR A 391 12.23 5.11 23.32
N LEU A 392 11.64 4.09 23.95
CA LEU A 392 10.68 4.30 25.02
C LEU A 392 11.33 4.98 26.22
N ALA A 393 12.54 4.59 26.60
CA ALA A 393 13.28 5.23 27.67
C ALA A 393 13.58 6.72 27.36
N ALA A 394 13.97 7.03 26.12
CA ALA A 394 14.18 8.40 25.68
C ALA A 394 12.90 9.24 25.75
N ALA A 395 11.75 8.70 25.33
CA ALA A 395 10.47 9.37 25.41
C ALA A 395 9.97 9.57 26.85
N LEU A 396 10.21 8.60 27.74
CA LEU A 396 9.94 8.74 29.18
C LEU A 396 10.79 9.84 29.80
N ALA A 397 12.08 9.90 29.46
CA ALA A 397 12.99 10.93 29.95
C ALA A 397 12.58 12.34 29.44
N GLU A 398 12.16 12.47 28.18
CA GLU A 398 11.67 13.74 27.60
C GLU A 398 10.40 14.23 28.30
N THR A 399 9.59 13.33 28.86
CA THR A 399 8.39 13.68 29.65
C THR A 399 8.65 13.81 31.16
N GLY A 400 9.93 13.76 31.59
CA GLY A 400 10.32 13.90 32.99
C GLY A 400 10.13 12.64 33.86
N GLN A 401 9.78 11.49 33.25
CA GLN A 401 9.53 10.21 33.93
C GLN A 401 10.84 9.44 34.10
N PHE A 402 11.85 10.02 34.74
CA PHE A 402 13.22 9.51 34.79
C PHE A 402 13.37 8.14 35.48
N GLU A 403 12.60 7.85 36.52
CA GLU A 403 12.64 6.54 37.17
C GLU A 403 12.21 5.41 36.19
N GLN A 404 11.13 5.65 35.43
CA GLN A 404 10.69 4.72 34.43
C GLN A 404 11.67 4.64 33.24
N ALA A 405 12.26 5.77 32.85
CA ALA A 405 13.29 5.80 31.81
C ALA A 405 14.51 4.95 32.19
N VAL A 406 14.99 5.08 33.41
CA VAL A 406 16.12 4.28 33.95
C VAL A 406 15.76 2.79 33.93
N ALA A 407 14.60 2.41 34.47
CA ALA A 407 14.17 1.01 34.49
C ALA A 407 14.00 0.42 33.07
N THR A 408 13.45 1.22 32.13
CA THR A 408 13.27 0.78 30.74
C THR A 408 14.61 0.65 30.02
N GLN A 409 15.54 1.58 30.25
CA GLN A 409 16.88 1.54 29.66
C GLN A 409 17.71 0.35 30.17
N GLN A 410 17.58 -0.01 31.46
CA GLN A 410 18.20 -1.21 31.99
C GLN A 410 17.70 -2.49 31.30
N ARG A 411 16.39 -2.57 31.06
CA ARG A 411 15.81 -3.69 30.29
C ARG A 411 16.34 -3.74 28.86
N ALA A 412 16.56 -2.58 28.22
CA ALA A 412 17.18 -2.53 26.88
C ALA A 412 18.62 -3.08 26.94
N ILE A 413 19.40 -2.70 27.94
CA ILE A 413 20.77 -3.19 28.13
C ILE A 413 20.81 -4.70 28.41
N GLU A 414 19.92 -5.20 29.27
CA GLU A 414 19.81 -6.63 29.57
C GLU A 414 19.43 -7.47 28.34
N ALA A 415 18.72 -6.87 27.39
CA ALA A 415 18.32 -7.52 26.14
C ALA A 415 19.38 -7.46 25.02
N VAL A 416 20.47 -6.75 25.22
CA VAL A 416 21.61 -6.73 24.27
C VAL A 416 22.30 -8.07 24.22
N ALA A 417 22.50 -8.60 22.99
CA ALA A 417 23.32 -9.79 22.83
C ALA A 417 24.78 -9.52 23.26
N SER A 418 25.40 -10.48 23.92
CA SER A 418 26.75 -10.37 24.49
C SER A 418 27.89 -10.10 23.48
N ASP A 419 27.57 -10.15 22.18
CA ASP A 419 28.48 -9.91 21.07
C ASP A 419 28.41 -8.47 20.50
N ASN A 420 27.61 -7.58 21.12
CA ASN A 420 27.47 -6.18 20.66
C ASN A 420 27.87 -5.15 21.74
N PRO A 421 29.16 -5.08 22.14
CA PRO A 421 29.64 -4.21 23.22
C PRO A 421 29.53 -2.71 22.87
N ARG A 422 29.53 -2.37 21.60
CA ARG A 422 29.34 -0.98 21.13
C ARG A 422 27.94 -0.47 21.47
N LEU A 423 26.92 -1.23 21.13
CA LEU A 423 25.54 -0.88 21.43
C LEU A 423 25.31 -0.79 22.94
N GLU A 424 25.84 -1.75 23.70
CA GLU A 424 25.77 -1.72 25.16
C GLU A 424 26.36 -0.43 25.74
N THR A 425 27.53 0.02 25.24
CA THR A 425 28.16 1.26 25.64
C THR A 425 27.29 2.48 25.36
N GLU A 426 26.66 2.55 24.18
CA GLU A 426 25.77 3.63 23.80
C GLU A 426 24.52 3.68 24.70
N LEU A 427 23.93 2.53 24.99
CA LEU A 427 22.78 2.43 25.90
C LEU A 427 23.16 2.81 27.34
N GLN A 428 24.34 2.44 27.79
CA GLN A 428 24.85 2.82 29.12
C GLN A 428 25.06 4.32 29.24
N GLN A 429 25.56 5.00 28.20
CA GLN A 429 25.69 6.46 28.20
C GLN A 429 24.31 7.14 28.36
N ARG A 430 23.30 6.65 27.66
CA ARG A 430 21.91 7.17 27.79
C ARG A 430 21.36 6.91 29.19
N LEU A 431 21.60 5.72 29.76
CA LEU A 431 21.21 5.39 31.12
C LEU A 431 21.79 6.38 32.14
N ASP A 432 23.09 6.75 32.00
CA ASP A 432 23.75 7.70 32.89
C ASP A 432 23.17 9.12 32.77
N HIS A 433 22.73 9.54 31.59
CA HIS A 433 21.94 10.77 31.39
C HIS A 433 20.62 10.72 32.16
N TYR A 434 19.86 9.63 32.05
CA TYR A 434 18.56 9.49 32.70
C TYR A 434 18.70 9.44 34.24
N ARG A 435 19.76 8.79 34.78
CA ARG A 435 20.07 8.82 36.19
C ARG A 435 20.35 10.22 36.73
N ARG A 436 20.92 11.09 35.89
CA ARG A 436 21.14 12.52 36.20
C ARG A 436 19.91 13.40 35.93
N GLN A 437 18.78 12.81 35.65
CA GLN A 437 17.54 13.50 35.26
C GLN A 437 17.71 14.40 34.03
N GLN A 438 18.50 13.97 33.06
CA GLN A 438 18.77 14.67 31.82
C GLN A 438 18.24 13.84 30.63
N PRO A 439 17.35 14.40 29.80
CA PRO A 439 16.93 13.74 28.58
C PRO A 439 18.08 13.67 27.57
N TRP A 440 18.09 12.60 26.76
CA TRP A 440 19.06 12.45 25.67
C TRP A 440 18.77 13.43 24.51
N ARG A 441 19.84 13.90 23.83
CA ARG A 441 19.74 14.84 22.69
C ARG A 441 20.66 14.44 21.55
N GLU A 442 20.08 14.42 20.35
CA GLU A 442 20.78 14.21 19.07
C GLU A 442 20.63 15.39 18.13
#